data_c00ee16021dc1e474448f6093ed87005
#
_entry.id   c00ee16021dc1e474448f6093ed87005
#
_cell.length_a   1.000
_cell.length_b   1.000
_cell.length_c   1.000
_cell.angle_alpha   90.00
_cell.angle_beta   90.00
_cell.angle_gamma   90.00
#
_symmetry.space_group_name_H-M   'P 1'
#
loop_
_entity.id
_entity.type
_entity.pdbx_description
1 polymer ?
#
loop_
_entity_poly.entity_id
_entity_poly.type
_entity_poly.pdbx_seq_one_letter_code
_entity_poly.pdbx_strand_id
1 'polypeptide(L)'
;LSIRRQRQMCIRDRAQLAQAEAQRVNAANNLSYTVVKAPSNGTVGQLPYRVGSLVSASIPQPLTTVSDNSEMYVYFSMSGNELLSLTRKYGSIANTLKNMPDVQLQLNDGSLYDQPGRIESMSGVIDPSTGSTQLRAVFPNTNGLLHSGAPGNLILPISYTDCIVVPQVATFELQDKVYVYKIVDGKASSVMIDVEKINNGREYIVKSGLVPGDVIV
;
A
#
# COMPACT_ATOMS: atom_id res chain seq x y z
N LEU A 1 24.76 -30.32 63.92
CA LEU A 1 23.66 -31.08 63.23
C LEU A 1 22.40 -30.24 63.01
N SER A 2 22.13 -29.20 63.79
CA SER A 2 20.92 -28.38 63.68
C SER A 2 20.93 -27.45 62.47
N ILE A 3 22.03 -26.74 62.16
CA ILE A 3 22.14 -25.78 61.08
C ILE A 3 21.97 -26.45 59.68
N ARG A 4 22.50 -27.66 59.52
CA ARG A 4 22.37 -28.41 58.28
C ARG A 4 20.94 -28.90 58.09
N ARG A 5 20.23 -29.28 59.09
CA ARG A 5 18.82 -29.67 59.08
C ARG A 5 17.93 -28.43 58.78
N GLN A 6 18.22 -27.27 59.36
CA GLN A 6 17.50 -26.03 59.08
C GLN A 6 17.69 -25.59 57.70
N ARG A 7 18.90 -25.63 57.11
CA ARG A 7 19.11 -25.30 55.66
C ARG A 7 18.33 -26.24 54.74
N GLN A 8 18.34 -27.56 55.03
CA GLN A 8 17.58 -28.51 54.24
C GLN A 8 16.06 -28.28 54.33
N MET A 9 15.56 -27.91 55.51
CA MET A 9 14.15 -27.55 55.71
C MET A 9 13.78 -26.29 54.95
N CYS A 10 14.57 -25.23 55.01
CA CYS A 10 14.33 -23.98 54.24
C CYS A 10 14.38 -24.22 52.74
N ILE A 11 15.25 -25.10 52.23
CA ILE A 11 15.29 -25.42 50.78
C ILE A 11 14.05 -26.21 50.40
N ARG A 12 13.59 -27.13 51.21
CA ARG A 12 12.38 -27.92 50.99
C ARG A 12 11.13 -27.04 51.00
N ASP A 13 11.03 -26.15 51.99
CA ASP A 13 9.90 -25.24 52.12
C ASP A 13 9.83 -24.25 50.93
N ARG A 14 10.97 -23.72 50.44
CA ARG A 14 11.05 -22.90 49.22
C ARG A 14 10.63 -23.69 47.99
N ALA A 15 11.05 -24.96 47.89
CA ALA A 15 10.64 -25.81 46.76
C ALA A 15 9.13 -26.09 46.77
N GLN A 16 8.55 -26.31 47.95
CA GLN A 16 7.11 -26.52 48.13
C GLN A 16 6.33 -25.23 47.81
N LEU A 17 6.83 -24.07 48.25
CA LEU A 17 6.23 -22.77 47.93
C LEU A 17 6.26 -22.54 46.42
N ALA A 18 7.41 -22.72 45.77
CA ALA A 18 7.55 -22.57 44.33
C ALA A 18 6.61 -23.51 43.53
N GLN A 19 6.46 -24.76 44.03
CA GLN A 19 5.52 -25.70 43.41
C GLN A 19 4.06 -25.26 43.56
N ALA A 20 3.66 -24.77 44.74
CA ALA A 20 2.32 -24.26 44.99
C ALA A 20 2.02 -23.00 44.16
N GLU A 21 2.99 -22.10 44.05
CA GLU A 21 2.90 -20.92 43.19
C GLU A 21 2.76 -21.30 41.70
N ALA A 22 3.54 -22.27 41.23
CA ALA A 22 3.42 -22.76 39.86
C ALA A 22 2.03 -23.38 39.56
N GLN A 23 1.51 -24.16 40.52
CA GLN A 23 0.14 -24.72 40.44
C GLN A 23 -0.92 -23.61 40.39
N ARG A 24 -0.78 -22.59 41.25
CA ARG A 24 -1.69 -21.42 41.26
C ARG A 24 -1.65 -20.68 39.93
N VAL A 25 -0.46 -20.42 39.36
CA VAL A 25 -0.28 -19.76 38.06
C VAL A 25 -0.92 -20.59 36.96
N ASN A 26 -0.70 -21.90 36.93
CA ASN A 26 -1.31 -22.78 35.94
C ASN A 26 -2.84 -22.78 36.03
N ALA A 27 -3.41 -22.83 37.23
CA ALA A 27 -4.84 -22.75 37.47
C ALA A 27 -5.40 -21.38 37.02
N ALA A 28 -4.69 -20.30 37.31
CA ALA A 28 -5.07 -18.95 36.86
C ALA A 28 -5.01 -18.80 35.33
N ASN A 29 -4.00 -19.37 34.68
CA ASN A 29 -3.89 -19.39 33.23
C ASN A 29 -5.06 -20.17 32.59
N ASN A 30 -5.37 -21.37 33.14
CA ASN A 30 -6.51 -22.15 32.68
C ASN A 30 -7.83 -21.40 32.83
N LEU A 31 -8.02 -20.68 33.90
CA LEU A 31 -9.19 -19.82 34.09
C LEU A 31 -9.21 -18.66 33.09
N SER A 32 -8.06 -18.08 32.78
CA SER A 32 -7.99 -16.97 31.82
C SER A 32 -8.45 -17.35 30.43
N TYR A 33 -8.25 -18.61 30.01
CA TYR A 33 -8.70 -19.11 28.72
C TYR A 33 -10.22 -19.30 28.61
N THR A 34 -10.93 -19.26 29.73
CA THR A 34 -12.41 -19.31 29.72
C THR A 34 -13.04 -17.98 29.27
N VAL A 35 -12.26 -16.90 29.25
CA VAL A 35 -12.71 -15.57 28.82
C VAL A 35 -11.87 -15.15 27.62
N VAL A 36 -12.45 -15.26 26.43
CA VAL A 36 -11.80 -14.84 25.20
C VAL A 36 -11.97 -13.33 25.01
N LYS A 37 -10.86 -12.61 24.91
CA LYS A 37 -10.83 -11.17 24.67
C LYS A 37 -10.27 -10.87 23.29
N ALA A 38 -10.75 -9.80 22.66
CA ALA A 38 -10.18 -9.31 21.41
C ALA A 38 -8.72 -8.85 21.65
N PRO A 39 -7.76 -9.24 20.78
CA PRO A 39 -6.36 -8.86 20.92
C PRO A 39 -6.12 -7.39 20.50
N SER A 40 -7.01 -6.81 19.71
CA SER A 40 -6.94 -5.44 19.20
C SER A 40 -8.31 -4.78 19.17
N ASN A 41 -8.32 -3.46 19.07
CA ASN A 41 -9.53 -2.71 18.76
C ASN A 41 -9.90 -2.94 17.29
N GLY A 42 -11.18 -2.96 16.98
CA GLY A 42 -11.60 -3.15 15.59
C GLY A 42 -13.04 -3.63 15.48
N THR A 43 -13.43 -3.97 14.27
CA THR A 43 -14.74 -4.52 13.93
C THR A 43 -14.73 -6.03 14.04
N VAL A 44 -15.66 -6.57 14.83
CA VAL A 44 -15.84 -8.02 14.97
C VAL A 44 -16.60 -8.56 13.76
N GLY A 45 -16.05 -9.58 13.14
CA GLY A 45 -16.67 -10.26 12.01
C GLY A 45 -17.84 -11.17 12.41
N GLN A 46 -18.13 -12.14 11.56
CA GLN A 46 -19.19 -13.09 11.83
C GLN A 46 -18.84 -14.03 13.00
N LEU A 47 -19.86 -14.38 13.78
CA LEU A 47 -19.78 -15.34 14.88
C LEU A 47 -20.40 -16.68 14.42
N PRO A 48 -19.62 -17.61 13.89
CA PRO A 48 -20.16 -18.88 13.38
C PRO A 48 -20.68 -19.80 14.51
N TYR A 49 -20.18 -19.62 15.72
CA TYR A 49 -20.56 -20.44 16.87
C TYR A 49 -21.63 -19.73 17.70
N ARG A 50 -22.65 -20.53 18.14
CA ARG A 50 -23.75 -20.06 18.98
C ARG A 50 -23.53 -20.50 20.43
N VAL A 51 -24.25 -19.90 21.35
CA VAL A 51 -24.29 -20.35 22.75
C VAL A 51 -24.69 -21.83 22.80
N GLY A 52 -23.89 -22.62 23.52
CA GLY A 52 -24.03 -24.07 23.60
C GLY A 52 -23.17 -24.86 22.58
N SER A 53 -22.50 -24.20 21.65
CA SER A 53 -21.54 -24.89 20.75
C SER A 53 -20.29 -25.30 21.51
N LEU A 54 -19.80 -26.50 21.24
CA LEU A 54 -18.52 -26.96 21.78
C LEU A 54 -17.38 -26.30 21.00
N VAL A 55 -16.52 -25.60 21.70
CA VAL A 55 -15.31 -24.95 21.16
C VAL A 55 -14.06 -25.49 21.85
N SER A 56 -13.00 -25.69 21.09
CA SER A 56 -11.71 -26.15 21.60
C SER A 56 -10.57 -25.55 20.78
N ALA A 57 -9.34 -25.68 21.27
CA ALA A 57 -8.15 -25.19 20.56
C ALA A 57 -7.90 -25.89 19.21
N SER A 58 -8.53 -27.02 18.94
CA SER A 58 -8.36 -27.82 17.71
C SER A 58 -9.45 -27.59 16.66
N ILE A 59 -10.36 -26.64 16.85
CA ILE A 59 -11.36 -26.32 15.83
C ILE A 59 -10.70 -25.66 14.60
N PRO A 60 -11.09 -26.07 13.37
CA PRO A 60 -10.47 -25.57 12.16
C PRO A 60 -10.83 -24.11 11.82
N GLN A 61 -11.95 -23.62 12.35
CA GLN A 61 -12.42 -22.25 12.12
C GLN A 61 -12.21 -21.39 13.37
N PRO A 62 -11.78 -20.14 13.22
CA PRO A 62 -11.67 -19.22 14.34
C PRO A 62 -13.05 -18.89 14.94
N LEU A 63 -13.10 -18.53 16.22
CA LEU A 63 -14.34 -18.10 16.88
C LEU A 63 -14.94 -16.86 16.21
N THR A 64 -14.10 -15.94 15.84
CA THR A 64 -14.39 -14.74 15.05
C THR A 64 -13.09 -14.13 14.56
N THR A 65 -13.19 -13.19 13.65
CA THR A 65 -12.08 -12.33 13.21
C THR A 65 -12.32 -10.90 13.69
N VAL A 66 -11.27 -10.26 14.17
CA VAL A 66 -11.30 -8.83 14.51
C VAL A 66 -10.43 -8.10 13.51
N SER A 67 -11.00 -7.16 12.76
CA SER A 67 -10.29 -6.37 11.76
C SER A 67 -10.17 -4.93 12.24
N ASP A 68 -8.94 -4.43 12.30
CA ASP A 68 -8.70 -3.00 12.46
C ASP A 68 -8.74 -2.36 11.08
N ASN A 69 -9.78 -1.58 10.84
CA ASN A 69 -10.02 -0.91 9.57
C ASN A 69 -9.78 0.61 9.67
N SER A 70 -9.03 1.07 10.66
CA SER A 70 -8.70 2.49 10.83
C SER A 70 -7.81 3.02 9.71
N GLU A 71 -6.90 2.18 9.25
CA GLU A 71 -6.02 2.42 8.11
C GLU A 71 -6.13 1.26 7.12
N MET A 72 -6.20 1.58 5.83
CA MET A 72 -6.30 0.58 4.79
C MET A 72 -5.05 0.55 3.93
N TYR A 73 -4.54 -0.64 3.73
CA TYR A 73 -3.37 -0.90 2.90
C TYR A 73 -3.81 -1.28 1.48
N VAL A 74 -3.37 -0.48 0.52
CA VAL A 74 -3.61 -0.74 -0.89
C VAL A 74 -2.31 -1.23 -1.52
N TYR A 75 -2.35 -2.44 -2.06
CA TYR A 75 -1.22 -3.06 -2.76
C TYR A 75 -1.41 -2.88 -4.26
N PHE A 76 -0.39 -2.37 -4.91
CA PHE A 76 -0.38 -2.19 -6.35
C PHE A 76 1.00 -2.52 -6.92
N SER A 77 1.05 -2.80 -8.21
CA SER A 77 2.30 -3.14 -8.91
C SER A 77 2.73 -2.00 -9.81
N MET A 78 4.03 -1.74 -9.85
CA MET A 78 4.66 -0.78 -10.74
C MET A 78 5.70 -1.50 -11.60
N SER A 79 5.83 -1.13 -12.86
CA SER A 79 6.83 -1.73 -13.74
C SER A 79 8.26 -1.38 -13.29
N GLY A 80 9.19 -2.31 -13.48
CA GLY A 80 10.60 -2.08 -13.15
C GLY A 80 11.21 -0.90 -13.92
N ASN A 81 10.73 -0.62 -15.13
CA ASN A 81 11.19 0.52 -15.93
C ASN A 81 10.76 1.85 -15.33
N GLU A 82 9.52 1.96 -14.87
CA GLU A 82 9.02 3.15 -14.18
C GLU A 82 9.76 3.37 -12.87
N LEU A 83 9.96 2.30 -12.10
CA LEU A 83 10.75 2.37 -10.88
C LEU A 83 12.17 2.86 -11.16
N LEU A 84 12.82 2.34 -12.19
CA LEU A 84 14.17 2.74 -12.57
C LEU A 84 14.22 4.23 -12.95
N SER A 85 13.23 4.72 -13.70
CA SER A 85 13.13 6.14 -14.09
C SER A 85 12.96 7.05 -12.87
N LEU A 86 12.09 6.66 -11.93
CA LEU A 86 11.88 7.39 -10.67
C LEU A 86 13.13 7.36 -9.78
N THR A 87 13.77 6.20 -9.68
CA THR A 87 15.00 6.07 -8.89
C THR A 87 16.13 6.91 -9.45
N ARG A 88 16.26 7.02 -10.77
CA ARG A 88 17.24 7.92 -11.43
C ARG A 88 16.92 9.38 -11.15
N LYS A 89 15.64 9.77 -11.14
CA LYS A 89 15.18 11.14 -10.86
C LYS A 89 15.48 11.56 -9.42
N TYR A 90 15.27 10.68 -8.44
CA TYR A 90 15.39 10.99 -7.02
C TYR A 90 16.67 10.45 -6.35
N GLY A 91 17.52 9.74 -7.09
CA GLY A 91 18.86 9.28 -6.66
C GLY A 91 18.86 8.00 -5.83
N SER A 92 17.80 7.65 -5.11
CA SER A 92 17.70 6.40 -4.35
C SER A 92 16.24 5.99 -4.12
N ILE A 93 16.02 4.71 -3.85
CA ILE A 93 14.69 4.15 -3.53
C ILE A 93 14.07 4.85 -2.30
N ALA A 94 14.87 5.07 -1.26
CA ALA A 94 14.40 5.73 -0.04
C ALA A 94 13.98 7.19 -0.29
N ASN A 95 14.72 7.91 -1.14
CA ASN A 95 14.37 9.26 -1.55
C ASN A 95 13.16 9.26 -2.49
N THR A 96 13.05 8.27 -3.36
CA THR A 96 11.88 8.09 -4.22
C THR A 96 10.61 7.98 -3.39
N LEU A 97 10.58 7.09 -2.39
CA LEU A 97 9.42 6.94 -1.50
C LEU A 97 9.05 8.23 -0.75
N LYS A 98 10.05 9.00 -0.31
CA LYS A 98 9.82 10.27 0.41
C LYS A 98 9.28 11.38 -0.49
N ASN A 99 9.69 11.40 -1.76
CA ASN A 99 9.35 12.44 -2.72
C ASN A 99 8.22 12.03 -3.68
N MET A 100 7.68 10.82 -3.54
CA MET A 100 6.48 10.43 -4.27
C MET A 100 5.30 11.31 -3.82
N PRO A 101 4.48 11.78 -4.77
CA PRO A 101 3.28 12.53 -4.44
C PRO A 101 2.26 11.62 -3.73
N ASP A 102 1.35 12.25 -3.01
CA ASP A 102 0.19 11.56 -2.47
C ASP A 102 -0.64 10.96 -3.61
N VAL A 103 -1.15 9.77 -3.36
CA VAL A 103 -1.91 8.99 -4.34
C VAL A 103 -3.40 9.10 -4.07
N GLN A 104 -4.21 9.02 -5.11
CA GLN A 104 -5.66 9.00 -5.00
C GLN A 104 -6.18 7.58 -5.26
N LEU A 105 -7.24 7.22 -4.57
CA LEU A 105 -7.91 5.94 -4.76
C LEU A 105 -9.24 6.16 -5.46
N GLN A 106 -9.39 5.54 -6.62
CA GLN A 106 -10.69 5.45 -7.30
C GLN A 106 -11.36 4.15 -6.90
N LEU A 107 -12.55 4.28 -6.35
CA LEU A 107 -13.36 3.16 -5.93
C LEU A 107 -13.98 2.43 -7.12
N ASN A 108 -14.56 1.28 -6.87
CA ASN A 108 -15.12 0.42 -7.92
C ASN A 108 -16.36 1.02 -8.60
N ASP A 109 -17.02 1.99 -7.95
CA ASP A 109 -18.14 2.78 -8.51
C ASP A 109 -17.69 3.96 -9.39
N GLY A 110 -16.37 4.13 -9.56
CA GLY A 110 -15.76 5.22 -10.31
C GLY A 110 -15.56 6.52 -9.52
N SER A 111 -16.06 6.60 -8.30
CA SER A 111 -15.85 7.77 -7.43
C SER A 111 -14.42 7.83 -6.92
N LEU A 112 -13.93 9.03 -6.66
CA LEU A 112 -12.64 9.24 -6.00
C LEU A 112 -12.84 9.23 -4.48
N TYR A 113 -11.94 8.56 -3.80
CA TYR A 113 -11.90 8.60 -2.33
C TYR A 113 -11.40 9.96 -1.86
N ASP A 114 -12.10 10.54 -0.88
CA ASP A 114 -11.87 11.93 -0.44
C ASP A 114 -10.50 12.16 0.22
N GLN A 115 -9.91 11.13 0.81
CA GLN A 115 -8.64 11.26 1.52
C GLN A 115 -7.50 10.71 0.66
N PRO A 116 -6.41 11.48 0.50
CA PRO A 116 -5.25 11.02 -0.22
C PRO A 116 -4.52 9.92 0.57
N GLY A 117 -3.91 9.01 -0.16
CA GLY A 117 -3.06 7.97 0.40
C GLY A 117 -1.59 8.31 0.22
N ARG A 118 -0.76 7.70 1.05
CA ARG A 118 0.69 7.84 0.97
C ARG A 118 1.34 6.50 0.69
N ILE A 119 2.32 6.49 -0.21
CA ILE A 119 3.13 5.29 -0.47
C ILE A 119 4.11 5.13 0.69
N GLU A 120 3.98 4.03 1.41
CA GLU A 120 4.75 3.76 2.62
C GLU A 120 5.95 2.84 2.36
N SER A 121 5.73 1.82 1.55
CA SER A 121 6.76 0.83 1.32
C SER A 121 6.72 0.26 -0.10
N MET A 122 7.85 -0.27 -0.51
CA MET A 122 8.05 -0.92 -1.79
C MET A 122 8.81 -2.22 -1.56
N SER A 123 8.43 -3.27 -2.28
CA SER A 123 9.20 -4.50 -2.31
C SER A 123 10.59 -4.26 -2.91
N GLY A 124 11.63 -4.74 -2.24
CA GLY A 124 13.00 -4.69 -2.78
C GLY A 124 13.28 -5.71 -3.88
N VAL A 125 12.27 -6.50 -4.28
CA VAL A 125 12.39 -7.57 -5.26
C VAL A 125 11.47 -7.30 -6.43
N ILE A 126 11.99 -7.46 -7.64
CA ILE A 126 11.20 -7.44 -8.88
C ILE A 126 10.76 -8.88 -9.17
N ASP A 127 9.48 -9.08 -9.42
CA ASP A 127 8.96 -10.38 -9.84
C ASP A 127 9.45 -10.68 -11.26
N PRO A 128 10.24 -11.75 -11.46
CA PRO A 128 10.82 -12.06 -12.77
C PRO A 128 9.77 -12.46 -13.81
N SER A 129 8.59 -12.89 -13.41
CA SER A 129 7.51 -13.28 -14.33
C SER A 129 6.78 -12.08 -14.92
N THR A 130 6.62 -11.01 -14.16
CA THR A 130 5.87 -9.81 -14.57
C THR A 130 6.77 -8.60 -14.82
N GLY A 131 8.04 -8.64 -14.39
CA GLY A 131 8.95 -7.49 -14.44
C GLY A 131 8.51 -6.31 -13.57
N SER A 132 7.64 -6.54 -12.59
CA SER A 132 7.07 -5.52 -11.74
C SER A 132 7.49 -5.67 -10.28
N THR A 133 7.41 -4.59 -9.52
CA THR A 133 7.58 -4.57 -8.07
C THR A 133 6.28 -4.17 -7.39
N GLN A 134 6.04 -4.72 -6.21
CA GLN A 134 4.85 -4.42 -5.42
C GLN A 134 5.11 -3.24 -4.48
N LEU A 135 4.18 -2.31 -4.47
CA LEU A 135 4.16 -1.15 -3.57
C LEU A 135 2.94 -1.24 -2.66
N ARG A 136 3.06 -0.60 -1.51
CA ARG A 136 1.98 -0.47 -0.53
C ARG A 136 1.73 1.01 -0.26
N ALA A 137 0.50 1.43 -0.46
CA ALA A 137 0.00 2.73 -0.04
C ALA A 137 -0.91 2.59 1.17
N VAL A 138 -0.90 3.57 2.05
CA VAL A 138 -1.75 3.65 3.24
C VAL A 138 -2.77 4.74 3.05
N PHE A 139 -4.02 4.40 3.29
CA PHE A 139 -5.15 5.33 3.25
C PHE A 139 -5.82 5.38 4.62
N PRO A 140 -6.05 6.55 5.21
CA PRO A 140 -6.86 6.66 6.41
C PRO A 140 -8.32 6.32 6.10
N ASN A 141 -8.98 5.58 6.97
CA ASN A 141 -10.36 5.12 6.76
C ASN A 141 -11.27 5.56 7.90
N THR A 142 -11.30 6.86 8.14
CA THR A 142 -12.08 7.45 9.24
C THR A 142 -13.59 7.22 9.12
N ASN A 143 -14.09 7.14 7.89
CA ASN A 143 -15.51 6.96 7.60
C ASN A 143 -15.92 5.48 7.47
N GLY A 144 -14.97 4.54 7.58
CA GLY A 144 -15.25 3.11 7.44
C GLY A 144 -15.73 2.68 6.06
N LEU A 145 -15.53 3.53 5.03
CA LEU A 145 -15.99 3.26 3.66
C LEU A 145 -15.15 2.18 2.97
N LEU A 146 -13.87 2.14 3.27
CA LEU A 146 -12.96 1.15 2.69
C LEU A 146 -13.07 -0.18 3.43
N HIS A 147 -13.18 -1.26 2.66
CA HIS A 147 -13.24 -2.61 3.19
C HIS A 147 -12.10 -3.47 2.64
N SER A 148 -11.57 -4.35 3.47
CA SER A 148 -10.53 -5.28 3.06
C SER A 148 -11.05 -6.23 1.98
N GLY A 149 -10.25 -6.41 0.92
CA GLY A 149 -10.60 -7.26 -0.23
C GLY A 149 -11.38 -6.53 -1.34
N ALA A 150 -11.74 -5.26 -1.16
CA ALA A 150 -12.35 -4.47 -2.23
C ALA A 150 -11.29 -4.10 -3.28
N PRO A 151 -11.56 -4.28 -4.59
CA PRO A 151 -10.70 -3.79 -5.65
C PRO A 151 -10.87 -2.27 -5.84
N GLY A 152 -9.84 -1.63 -6.39
CA GLY A 152 -9.87 -0.21 -6.75
C GLY A 152 -8.71 0.14 -7.67
N ASN A 153 -8.76 1.34 -8.24
CA ASN A 153 -7.69 1.88 -9.09
C ASN A 153 -6.91 2.93 -8.30
N LEU A 154 -5.59 2.80 -8.27
CA LEU A 154 -4.74 3.80 -7.66
C LEU A 154 -4.28 4.79 -8.73
N ILE A 155 -4.50 6.08 -8.48
CA ILE A 155 -4.10 7.16 -9.36
C ILE A 155 -2.85 7.82 -8.75
N LEU A 156 -1.74 7.70 -9.47
CA LEU A 156 -0.48 8.37 -9.14
C LEU A 156 -0.39 9.66 -9.95
N PRO A 157 -0.55 10.85 -9.37
CA PRO A 157 -0.41 12.10 -10.09
C PRO A 157 1.06 12.33 -10.46
N ILE A 158 1.31 12.64 -11.72
CA ILE A 158 2.63 13.01 -12.21
C ILE A 158 2.57 14.48 -12.62
N SER A 159 3.40 15.31 -11.98
CA SER A 159 3.48 16.73 -12.31
C SER A 159 4.71 16.99 -13.18
N TYR A 160 4.49 17.72 -14.24
CA TYR A 160 5.53 18.25 -15.13
C TYR A 160 5.55 19.77 -14.97
N THR A 161 6.72 20.32 -14.76
CA THR A 161 6.95 21.77 -14.70
C THR A 161 7.63 22.23 -15.99
N ASP A 162 7.32 23.44 -16.44
CA ASP A 162 7.93 24.06 -17.62
C ASP A 162 7.85 23.21 -18.88
N CYS A 163 6.69 22.58 -19.11
CA CYS A 163 6.44 21.75 -20.30
C CYS A 163 5.50 22.43 -21.30
N ILE A 164 5.70 22.13 -22.57
CA ILE A 164 4.79 22.52 -23.64
C ILE A 164 3.71 21.44 -23.76
N VAL A 165 2.45 21.85 -23.74
CA VAL A 165 1.31 20.96 -23.88
C VAL A 165 0.65 21.22 -25.24
N VAL A 166 0.40 20.15 -25.99
CA VAL A 166 -0.24 20.21 -27.33
C VAL A 166 -1.47 19.31 -27.34
N PRO A 167 -2.64 19.79 -27.79
CA PRO A 167 -3.80 18.94 -27.96
C PRO A 167 -3.50 17.80 -28.95
N GLN A 168 -3.90 16.56 -28.62
CA GLN A 168 -3.67 15.40 -29.49
C GLN A 168 -4.32 15.57 -30.87
N VAL A 169 -5.43 16.31 -30.95
CA VAL A 169 -6.12 16.60 -32.22
C VAL A 169 -5.31 17.46 -33.20
N ALA A 170 -4.29 18.19 -32.68
CA ALA A 170 -3.35 18.95 -33.49
C ALA A 170 -2.11 18.16 -33.89
N THR A 171 -2.09 16.86 -33.62
CA THR A 171 -0.96 15.99 -33.92
C THR A 171 -1.38 14.85 -34.86
N PHE A 172 -0.42 14.30 -35.58
CA PHE A 172 -0.61 13.08 -36.35
C PHE A 172 0.55 12.13 -36.14
N GLU A 173 0.25 10.86 -36.19
CA GLU A 173 1.24 9.80 -35.99
C GLU A 173 1.63 9.18 -37.34
N LEU A 174 2.92 9.06 -37.55
CA LEU A 174 3.47 8.37 -38.70
C LEU A 174 4.65 7.48 -38.24
N GLN A 175 4.55 6.17 -38.49
CA GLN A 175 5.60 5.19 -38.12
C GLN A 175 6.06 5.31 -36.66
N ASP A 176 5.11 5.28 -35.72
CA ASP A 176 5.34 5.34 -34.27
C ASP A 176 6.02 6.64 -33.78
N LYS A 177 5.95 7.70 -34.60
CA LYS A 177 6.44 9.04 -34.30
C LYS A 177 5.31 10.05 -34.38
N VAL A 178 5.31 11.01 -33.46
CA VAL A 178 4.31 12.07 -33.41
C VAL A 178 4.83 13.33 -34.16
N TYR A 179 3.99 13.90 -34.96
CA TYR A 179 4.28 15.11 -35.76
C TYR A 179 3.21 16.14 -35.51
N VAL A 180 3.60 17.41 -35.67
CA VAL A 180 2.71 18.58 -35.72
C VAL A 180 3.01 19.39 -36.98
N TYR A 181 2.01 20.09 -37.48
CA TYR A 181 2.26 21.13 -38.50
C TYR A 181 2.57 22.45 -37.80
N LYS A 182 3.79 22.93 -37.97
CA LYS A 182 4.25 24.23 -37.48
C LYS A 182 4.25 25.21 -38.61
N ILE A 183 3.77 26.42 -38.37
CA ILE A 183 3.81 27.52 -39.36
C ILE A 183 5.16 28.22 -39.27
N VAL A 184 5.89 28.17 -40.41
CA VAL A 184 7.16 28.89 -40.57
C VAL A 184 7.03 29.71 -41.87
N ASP A 185 7.25 31.02 -41.77
CA ASP A 185 7.15 31.94 -42.92
C ASP A 185 5.82 31.83 -43.70
N GLY A 186 4.70 31.60 -42.98
CA GLY A 186 3.37 31.48 -43.59
C GLY A 186 3.10 30.14 -44.28
N LYS A 187 3.99 29.16 -44.17
CA LYS A 187 3.84 27.81 -44.72
C LYS A 187 3.80 26.78 -43.59
N ALA A 188 2.92 25.79 -43.73
CA ALA A 188 2.87 24.66 -42.83
C ALA A 188 4.00 23.66 -43.12
N SER A 189 4.81 23.36 -42.11
CA SER A 189 5.89 22.38 -42.17
C SER A 189 5.67 21.33 -41.12
N SER A 190 5.81 20.06 -41.47
CA SER A 190 5.73 18.97 -40.50
C SER A 190 6.99 18.89 -39.66
N VAL A 191 6.83 18.93 -38.35
CA VAL A 191 7.91 18.83 -37.38
C VAL A 191 7.67 17.61 -36.50
N MET A 192 8.67 16.78 -36.36
CA MET A 192 8.64 15.64 -35.43
C MET A 192 8.79 16.16 -33.99
N ILE A 193 7.93 15.71 -33.12
CA ILE A 193 7.99 16.05 -31.70
C ILE A 193 8.20 14.77 -30.86
N ASP A 194 9.00 14.89 -29.82
CA ASP A 194 9.13 13.85 -28.81
C ASP A 194 8.16 14.15 -27.66
N VAL A 195 7.26 13.20 -27.42
CA VAL A 195 6.16 13.36 -26.44
C VAL A 195 6.27 12.37 -25.31
N GLU A 196 5.72 12.72 -24.16
CA GLU A 196 5.58 11.78 -23.05
C GLU A 196 4.54 10.71 -23.43
N LYS A 197 4.92 9.44 -23.21
CA LYS A 197 4.04 8.30 -23.54
C LYS A 197 2.83 8.18 -22.62
N ILE A 198 2.98 8.62 -21.36
CA ILE A 198 1.90 8.64 -20.37
C ILE A 198 1.20 9.99 -20.48
N ASN A 199 -0.06 9.99 -20.88
CA ASN A 199 -0.86 11.19 -21.07
C ASN A 199 -2.31 10.96 -20.63
N ASN A 200 -3.10 12.04 -20.61
CA ASN A 200 -4.51 12.00 -20.21
C ASN A 200 -5.47 11.61 -21.35
N GLY A 201 -4.94 11.21 -22.51
CA GLY A 201 -5.72 10.87 -23.70
C GLY A 201 -6.31 12.08 -24.46
N ARG A 202 -5.97 13.29 -24.06
CA ARG A 202 -6.43 14.55 -24.70
C ARG A 202 -5.29 15.44 -25.16
N GLU A 203 -4.19 15.42 -24.42
CA GLU A 203 -3.06 16.32 -24.58
C GLU A 203 -1.76 15.54 -24.52
N TYR A 204 -0.79 15.96 -25.32
CA TYR A 204 0.59 15.49 -25.25
C TYR A 204 1.47 16.50 -24.52
N ILE A 205 2.32 16.01 -23.65
CA ILE A 205 3.42 16.76 -23.06
C ILE A 205 4.63 16.61 -23.99
N VAL A 206 5.08 17.72 -24.55
CA VAL A 206 6.19 17.74 -25.49
C VAL A 206 7.51 17.88 -24.75
N LYS A 207 8.43 16.96 -24.96
CA LYS A 207 9.79 16.97 -24.41
C LYS A 207 10.75 17.76 -25.28
N SER A 208 10.59 17.64 -26.61
CA SER A 208 11.44 18.34 -27.57
C SER A 208 10.75 18.48 -28.93
N GLY A 209 11.22 19.41 -29.76
CA GLY A 209 10.71 19.66 -31.11
C GLY A 209 9.87 20.92 -31.26
N LEU A 210 9.39 21.54 -30.18
CA LEU A 210 8.70 22.83 -30.18
C LEU A 210 9.33 23.80 -29.19
N VAL A 211 9.13 25.09 -29.48
CA VAL A 211 9.54 26.19 -28.63
C VAL A 211 8.30 27.00 -28.22
N PRO A 212 8.24 27.58 -27.01
CA PRO A 212 7.15 28.44 -26.62
C PRO A 212 6.96 29.60 -27.61
N GLY A 213 5.73 29.79 -28.08
CA GLY A 213 5.39 30.78 -29.10
C GLY A 213 5.28 30.24 -30.53
N ASP A 214 5.60 28.97 -30.76
CA ASP A 214 5.38 28.33 -32.05
C ASP A 214 3.87 28.22 -32.36
N VAL A 215 3.51 28.55 -33.58
CA VAL A 215 2.12 28.38 -34.07
C VAL A 215 1.98 27.03 -34.73
N ILE A 216 1.06 26.25 -34.24
CA ILE A 216 0.74 24.91 -34.76
C ILE A 216 -0.68 24.87 -35.32
N VAL A 217 -0.93 23.95 -36.24
CA VAL A 217 -2.25 23.76 -36.88
C VAL A 217 -2.77 22.38 -36.58
#